data_f0c9fc8c101af57259daf7c17705bbdf
#
_entry.id   f0c9fc8c101af57259daf7c17705bbdf
#
_cell.length_a   1.000
_cell.length_b   1.000
_cell.length_c   1.000
_cell.angle_alpha   90.00
_cell.angle_beta   90.00
_cell.angle_gamma   90.00
#
_symmetry.space_group_name_H-M   'P 1'
#
loop_
_entity.id
_entity.type
_entity.pdbx_description
1 polymer ?
#
loop_
_entity_poly.entity_id
_entity_poly.type
_entity_poly.pdbx_seq_one_letter_code
_entity_poly.pdbx_strand_id
1 'polypeptide(L)'
;MLFHQHFVQIAKSHGSKLAFIDRSTDKRVTYSKALIASLILAEKFRKYEKGFIGIMIPTSAGCALSFLGALMSARIPVMINYSTGAANNAVYAQKKCNFKTIITSKALLEKINCPIIDGMIFIEDILEKISIKDKLKAAITEKMPVPLILKGIHAGNENDNLVILFTSGSEKDPKAVQLTHRNIISNIKSFSTVYEMSGRDIMLANLPYFHVFGLTVNLLTPLYHGMTIVSYANPIDYKMICNVVKEEKPTIMVGTPSFIWGYLRKSEPGNFKSLRAIVAGADKCSDALREEFTEKHGLTLYEGYGTTETSPVISVNTPENNKPGSVGKILPDVQIRIENYETGQDCSTGETGRIMVKGDLLMKGYFDDFEETSMRVRHGWYDTGDMGFLDEDGFLWHAGRLKRFVKIGGEMVSLVKVESLMERFLPEGISCCVVEIPDALKGARIIAVVTKKIDEKKMLKQMADHLPNIALPKKIVVVEKLPTMGSGKIDFRGVTEMMCNIFSKTH
;
A
#
# COMPACT_ATOMS: atom_id res chain seq x y z
N MET A 1 -15.62 -18.99 -2.70
CA MET A 1 -15.93 -18.80 -1.26
C MET A 1 -15.54 -17.40 -0.83
N LEU A 2 -16.39 -16.72 -0.05
CA LEU A 2 -16.12 -15.35 0.40
C LEU A 2 -15.03 -15.33 1.49
N PHE A 3 -14.28 -14.22 1.58
CA PHE A 3 -13.17 -14.08 2.53
C PHE A 3 -13.59 -14.32 3.99
N HIS A 4 -14.70 -13.70 4.43
CA HIS A 4 -15.20 -13.86 5.81
C HIS A 4 -15.73 -15.28 6.11
N GLN A 5 -16.18 -16.01 5.09
CA GLN A 5 -16.54 -17.43 5.24
C GLN A 5 -15.29 -18.31 5.43
N HIS A 6 -14.21 -18.02 4.67
CA HIS A 6 -12.92 -18.65 4.86
C HIS A 6 -12.36 -18.35 6.27
N PHE A 7 -12.44 -17.09 6.71
CA PHE A 7 -12.03 -16.73 8.08
C PHE A 7 -12.76 -17.54 9.15
N VAL A 8 -14.06 -17.83 8.99
CA VAL A 8 -14.78 -18.71 9.93
C VAL A 8 -14.15 -20.11 10.00
N GLN A 9 -13.78 -20.70 8.85
CA GLN A 9 -13.09 -22.00 8.81
C GLN A 9 -11.74 -21.96 9.54
N ILE A 10 -10.94 -20.93 9.25
CA ILE A 10 -9.64 -20.70 9.91
C ILE A 10 -9.83 -20.50 11.43
N ALA A 11 -10.78 -19.68 11.83
CA ALA A 11 -11.03 -19.44 13.26
C ALA A 11 -11.47 -20.70 14.01
N LYS A 12 -12.20 -21.58 13.36
CA LYS A 12 -12.60 -22.88 13.94
C LYS A 12 -11.42 -23.85 14.03
N SER A 13 -10.53 -23.88 13.05
CA SER A 13 -9.36 -24.77 13.05
C SER A 13 -8.24 -24.29 13.99
N HIS A 14 -8.16 -22.98 14.28
CA HIS A 14 -7.10 -22.35 15.07
C HIS A 14 -7.60 -21.69 16.38
N GLY A 15 -8.74 -22.10 16.90
CA GLY A 15 -9.50 -21.39 17.94
C GLY A 15 -8.69 -20.84 19.12
N SER A 16 -7.78 -21.62 19.71
CA SER A 16 -6.95 -21.22 20.85
C SER A 16 -5.72 -20.38 20.48
N LYS A 17 -5.33 -20.39 19.20
CA LYS A 17 -4.19 -19.64 18.71
C LYS A 17 -4.45 -18.14 18.74
N LEU A 18 -3.43 -17.32 19.01
CA LEU A 18 -3.51 -15.87 18.89
C LEU A 18 -3.71 -15.47 17.43
N ALA A 19 -4.80 -14.73 17.17
CA ALA A 19 -5.03 -14.03 15.91
C ALA A 19 -4.37 -12.65 15.93
N PHE A 20 -4.49 -11.93 17.07
CA PHE A 20 -3.96 -10.59 17.24
C PHE A 20 -3.19 -10.42 18.54
N ILE A 21 -2.05 -9.74 18.43
CA ILE A 21 -1.30 -9.10 19.50
C ILE A 21 -1.31 -7.61 19.18
N ASP A 22 -2.22 -6.86 19.78
CA ASP A 22 -2.41 -5.44 19.54
C ASP A 22 -1.59 -4.62 20.52
N ARG A 23 -0.46 -4.11 20.07
CA ARG A 23 0.51 -3.36 20.90
C ARG A 23 0.11 -1.89 21.12
N SER A 24 -0.96 -1.44 20.47
CA SER A 24 -1.54 -0.11 20.76
C SER A 24 -2.47 -0.12 21.95
N THR A 25 -3.05 -1.30 22.27
CA THR A 25 -4.01 -1.49 23.36
C THR A 25 -3.61 -2.58 24.35
N ASP A 26 -2.44 -3.22 24.14
CA ASP A 26 -1.91 -4.38 24.88
C ASP A 26 -2.89 -5.57 24.97
N LYS A 27 -3.76 -5.71 23.95
CA LYS A 27 -4.73 -6.78 23.90
C LYS A 27 -4.22 -7.97 23.10
N ARG A 28 -4.45 -9.17 23.63
CA ARG A 28 -4.17 -10.44 22.96
C ARG A 28 -5.50 -11.15 22.68
N VAL A 29 -5.79 -11.44 21.41
CA VAL A 29 -7.07 -11.97 20.95
C VAL A 29 -6.84 -13.28 20.21
N THR A 30 -7.46 -14.37 20.66
CA THR A 30 -7.40 -15.68 19.97
C THR A 30 -8.35 -15.69 18.77
N TYR A 31 -8.18 -16.65 17.85
CA TYR A 31 -9.07 -16.81 16.70
C TYR A 31 -10.52 -17.05 17.11
N SER A 32 -10.79 -17.84 18.17
CA SER A 32 -12.14 -18.03 18.72
C SER A 32 -12.73 -16.71 19.22
N LYS A 33 -11.96 -15.93 20.00
CA LYS A 33 -12.39 -14.60 20.46
C LYS A 33 -12.61 -13.61 19.31
N ALA A 34 -11.76 -13.67 18.27
CA ALA A 34 -11.90 -12.83 17.08
C ALA A 34 -13.19 -13.16 16.32
N LEU A 35 -13.53 -14.45 16.17
CA LEU A 35 -14.80 -14.87 15.57
C LEU A 35 -16.00 -14.40 16.38
N ILE A 36 -16.00 -14.59 17.70
CA ILE A 36 -17.06 -14.12 18.60
C ILE A 36 -17.26 -12.60 18.45
N ALA A 37 -16.18 -11.83 18.50
CA ALA A 37 -16.25 -10.37 18.38
C ALA A 37 -16.78 -9.93 17.01
N SER A 38 -16.33 -10.58 15.92
CA SER A 38 -16.82 -10.29 14.57
C SER A 38 -18.32 -10.62 14.41
N LEU A 39 -18.79 -11.70 15.00
CA LEU A 39 -20.23 -12.06 15.00
C LEU A 39 -21.07 -11.04 15.78
N ILE A 40 -20.57 -10.55 16.92
CA ILE A 40 -21.24 -9.49 17.70
C ILE A 40 -21.31 -8.20 16.87
N LEU A 41 -20.19 -7.78 16.28
CA LEU A 41 -20.14 -6.57 15.46
C LEU A 41 -21.04 -6.71 14.23
N ALA A 42 -21.08 -7.88 13.59
CA ALA A 42 -21.98 -8.14 12.48
C ALA A 42 -23.45 -7.91 12.87
N GLU A 43 -23.88 -8.40 14.04
CA GLU A 43 -25.24 -8.19 14.56
C GLU A 43 -25.52 -6.71 14.82
N LYS A 44 -24.54 -5.98 15.38
CA LYS A 44 -24.67 -4.54 15.64
C LYS A 44 -24.74 -3.74 14.32
N PHE A 45 -23.93 -4.11 13.33
CA PHE A 45 -23.89 -3.40 12.05
C PHE A 45 -25.13 -3.63 11.18
N ARG A 46 -25.87 -4.73 11.37
CA ARG A 46 -27.17 -4.96 10.70
C ARG A 46 -28.21 -3.87 10.97
N LYS A 47 -28.01 -3.05 11.99
CA LYS A 47 -28.89 -1.92 12.32
C LYS A 47 -28.70 -0.70 11.43
N TYR A 48 -27.56 -0.61 10.76
CA TYR A 48 -27.23 0.47 9.84
C TYR A 48 -27.71 0.15 8.43
N GLU A 49 -27.60 1.12 7.51
CA GLU A 49 -28.00 0.96 6.12
C GLU A 49 -27.28 -0.21 5.44
N LYS A 50 -27.92 -0.77 4.40
CA LYS A 50 -27.32 -1.78 3.55
C LYS A 50 -26.35 -1.13 2.55
N GLY A 51 -25.47 -1.91 1.97
CA GLY A 51 -24.47 -1.44 1.01
C GLY A 51 -23.14 -1.09 1.67
N PHE A 52 -22.69 0.13 1.54
CA PHE A 52 -21.38 0.54 2.04
C PHE A 52 -21.40 0.99 3.49
N ILE A 53 -20.29 0.78 4.19
CA ILE A 53 -20.04 1.28 5.53
C ILE A 53 -18.60 1.77 5.63
N GLY A 54 -18.41 3.03 6.05
CA GLY A 54 -17.08 3.59 6.26
C GLY A 54 -16.40 2.98 7.49
N ILE A 55 -15.09 2.70 7.37
CA ILE A 55 -14.24 2.31 8.49
C ILE A 55 -13.06 3.28 8.56
N MET A 56 -13.01 4.06 9.64
CA MET A 56 -11.96 5.02 9.94
C MET A 56 -11.39 4.73 11.34
N ILE A 57 -10.70 3.61 11.45
CA ILE A 57 -10.09 3.10 12.68
C ILE A 57 -8.60 2.82 12.43
N PRO A 58 -7.69 3.12 13.37
CA PRO A 58 -6.26 2.81 13.24
C PRO A 58 -5.98 1.33 13.04
N THR A 59 -4.82 1.02 12.46
CA THR A 59 -4.30 -0.35 12.34
C THR A 59 -4.30 -1.03 13.71
N SER A 60 -5.24 -1.93 13.93
CA SER A 60 -5.52 -2.54 15.23
C SER A 60 -6.41 -3.77 15.10
N ALA A 61 -6.51 -4.57 16.15
CA ALA A 61 -7.49 -5.64 16.23
C ALA A 61 -8.93 -5.09 16.10
N GLY A 62 -9.23 -3.92 16.66
CA GLY A 62 -10.53 -3.27 16.54
C GLY A 62 -10.94 -2.95 15.11
N CYS A 63 -9.99 -2.45 14.30
CA CYS A 63 -10.21 -2.21 12.87
C CYS A 63 -10.49 -3.52 12.12
N ALA A 64 -9.67 -4.54 12.36
CA ALA A 64 -9.81 -5.85 11.74
C ALA A 64 -11.15 -6.52 12.03
N LEU A 65 -11.57 -6.49 13.30
CA LEU A 65 -12.86 -7.07 13.74
C LEU A 65 -14.05 -6.29 13.20
N SER A 66 -13.94 -4.95 13.08
CA SER A 66 -14.95 -4.12 12.42
C SER A 66 -15.07 -4.43 10.95
N PHE A 67 -13.96 -4.63 10.26
CA PHE A 67 -13.91 -5.04 8.85
C PHE A 67 -14.62 -6.40 8.64
N LEU A 68 -14.27 -7.42 9.44
CA LEU A 68 -14.92 -8.73 9.39
C LEU A 68 -16.40 -8.66 9.74
N GLY A 69 -16.78 -7.87 10.76
CA GLY A 69 -18.15 -7.65 11.15
C GLY A 69 -18.99 -7.01 10.04
N ALA A 70 -18.42 -6.05 9.31
CA ALA A 70 -19.06 -5.44 8.15
C ALA A 70 -19.35 -6.49 7.06
N LEU A 71 -18.34 -7.27 6.66
CA LEU A 71 -18.51 -8.33 5.66
C LEU A 71 -19.55 -9.38 6.08
N MET A 72 -19.48 -9.86 7.34
CA MET A 72 -20.44 -10.85 7.86
C MET A 72 -21.88 -10.32 7.93
N SER A 73 -22.06 -8.99 7.99
CA SER A 73 -23.37 -8.33 8.04
C SER A 73 -23.91 -7.91 6.68
N ALA A 74 -23.28 -8.30 5.58
CA ALA A 74 -23.59 -7.87 4.21
C ALA A 74 -23.37 -6.35 3.98
N ARG A 75 -22.36 -5.77 4.62
CA ARG A 75 -21.90 -4.41 4.35
C ARG A 75 -20.51 -4.47 3.71
N ILE A 76 -20.29 -3.61 2.74
CA ILE A 76 -19.02 -3.49 2.04
C ILE A 76 -18.20 -2.41 2.75
N PRO A 77 -17.06 -2.76 3.36
CA PRO A 77 -16.18 -1.77 3.98
C PRO A 77 -15.65 -0.76 2.97
N VAL A 78 -15.74 0.53 3.32
CA VAL A 78 -15.05 1.64 2.65
C VAL A 78 -13.97 2.11 3.60
N MET A 79 -12.70 1.83 3.29
CA MET A 79 -11.59 2.17 4.18
C MET A 79 -11.18 3.63 3.98
N ILE A 80 -11.27 4.43 5.06
CA ILE A 80 -11.08 5.88 5.00
C ILE A 80 -9.70 6.25 5.52
N ASN A 81 -8.93 6.98 4.71
CA ASN A 81 -7.62 7.50 5.08
C ASN A 81 -7.78 8.60 6.15
N TYR A 82 -7.20 8.36 7.31
CA TYR A 82 -7.19 9.30 8.45
C TYR A 82 -5.84 10.00 8.66
N SER A 83 -4.81 9.64 7.89
CA SER A 83 -3.45 10.17 8.11
C SER A 83 -3.29 11.62 7.70
N THR A 84 -4.09 12.07 6.72
CA THR A 84 -4.08 13.44 6.21
C THR A 84 -5.46 13.83 5.74
N GLY A 85 -5.96 15.00 6.17
CA GLY A 85 -7.26 15.49 5.75
C GLY A 85 -8.44 14.58 6.10
N ALA A 86 -8.40 13.91 7.26
CA ALA A 86 -9.34 12.88 7.68
C ALA A 86 -10.81 13.27 7.49
N ALA A 87 -11.19 14.49 7.90
CA ALA A 87 -12.56 15.01 7.76
C ALA A 87 -12.99 15.09 6.28
N ASN A 88 -12.14 15.67 5.43
CA ASN A 88 -12.42 15.79 4.00
C ASN A 88 -12.51 14.43 3.32
N ASN A 89 -11.61 13.50 3.67
CA ASN A 89 -11.63 12.13 3.15
C ASN A 89 -12.92 11.40 3.56
N ALA A 90 -13.39 11.59 4.80
CA ALA A 90 -14.63 11.00 5.27
C ALA A 90 -15.85 11.50 4.50
N VAL A 91 -15.98 12.84 4.37
CA VAL A 91 -17.06 13.47 3.60
C VAL A 91 -17.01 13.08 2.12
N TYR A 92 -15.81 13.06 1.53
CA TYR A 92 -15.62 12.65 0.15
C TYR A 92 -16.05 11.20 -0.08
N ALA A 93 -15.61 10.28 0.81
CA ALA A 93 -15.98 8.86 0.72
C ALA A 93 -17.50 8.64 0.84
N GLN A 94 -18.16 9.30 1.82
CA GLN A 94 -19.63 9.27 1.96
C GLN A 94 -20.33 9.70 0.69
N LYS A 95 -19.90 10.85 0.12
CA LYS A 95 -20.48 11.38 -1.11
C LYS A 95 -20.24 10.48 -2.32
N LYS A 96 -18.98 10.04 -2.52
CA LYS A 96 -18.58 9.23 -3.69
C LYS A 96 -19.23 7.87 -3.71
N CYS A 97 -19.33 7.21 -2.54
CA CYS A 97 -19.91 5.86 -2.43
C CYS A 97 -21.38 5.87 -1.95
N ASN A 98 -21.98 7.03 -1.76
CA ASN A 98 -23.38 7.21 -1.34
C ASN A 98 -23.75 6.36 -0.10
N PHE A 99 -23.06 6.59 1.02
CA PHE A 99 -23.35 5.97 2.31
C PHE A 99 -23.29 7.01 3.44
N LYS A 100 -23.91 6.70 4.58
CA LYS A 100 -23.97 7.62 5.72
C LYS A 100 -23.06 7.18 6.87
N THR A 101 -23.10 5.90 7.25
CA THR A 101 -22.47 5.41 8.48
C THR A 101 -20.96 5.24 8.35
N ILE A 102 -20.21 5.87 9.26
CA ILE A 102 -18.75 5.69 9.41
C ILE A 102 -18.47 5.14 10.81
N ILE A 103 -17.88 3.97 10.91
CA ILE A 103 -17.36 3.43 12.16
C ILE A 103 -15.98 4.02 12.41
N THR A 104 -15.82 4.73 13.53
CA THR A 104 -14.58 5.39 13.93
C THR A 104 -14.27 5.20 15.40
N SER A 105 -13.22 5.81 15.92
CA SER A 105 -12.78 5.76 17.32
C SER A 105 -12.68 7.16 17.90
N LYS A 106 -13.18 7.37 19.12
CA LYS A 106 -13.02 8.64 19.85
C LYS A 106 -11.55 9.00 20.02
N ALA A 107 -10.75 8.02 20.46
CA ALA A 107 -9.32 8.19 20.65
C ALA A 107 -8.58 8.56 19.35
N LEU A 108 -9.02 8.06 18.19
CA LEU A 108 -8.45 8.47 16.90
C LEU A 108 -8.76 9.94 16.62
N LEU A 109 -10.03 10.34 16.69
CA LEU A 109 -10.44 11.72 16.35
C LEU A 109 -9.74 12.74 17.25
N GLU A 110 -9.63 12.46 18.54
CA GLU A 110 -8.89 13.28 19.49
C GLU A 110 -7.40 13.38 19.09
N LYS A 111 -6.75 12.25 18.85
CA LYS A 111 -5.31 12.19 18.49
C LYS A 111 -4.97 12.98 17.23
N ILE A 112 -5.85 12.97 16.21
CA ILE A 112 -5.61 13.65 14.94
C ILE A 112 -6.31 15.01 14.84
N ASN A 113 -6.95 15.46 15.93
CA ASN A 113 -7.75 16.68 15.99
C ASN A 113 -8.78 16.80 14.84
N CYS A 114 -9.49 15.68 14.59
CA CYS A 114 -10.50 15.60 13.53
C CYS A 114 -11.89 15.93 14.11
N PRO A 115 -12.66 16.85 13.52
CA PRO A 115 -14.03 17.11 13.95
C PRO A 115 -14.93 15.89 13.69
N ILE A 116 -15.99 15.77 14.47
CA ILE A 116 -17.03 14.75 14.25
C ILE A 116 -17.80 15.12 12.98
N ILE A 117 -17.88 14.17 12.05
CA ILE A 117 -18.62 14.28 10.79
C ILE A 117 -19.97 13.57 10.94
N ASP A 118 -21.02 14.07 10.29
CA ASP A 118 -22.35 13.43 10.31
C ASP A 118 -22.24 11.97 9.86
N GLY A 119 -22.92 11.07 10.59
CA GLY A 119 -22.88 9.63 10.36
C GLY A 119 -21.73 8.89 11.05
N MET A 120 -20.84 9.57 11.76
CA MET A 120 -19.81 8.91 12.57
C MET A 120 -20.41 8.21 13.79
N ILE A 121 -20.08 6.93 13.93
CA ILE A 121 -20.47 6.08 15.05
C ILE A 121 -19.19 5.58 15.73
N PHE A 122 -19.09 5.79 17.03
CA PHE A 122 -17.90 5.38 17.78
C PHE A 122 -17.93 3.91 18.13
N ILE A 123 -16.84 3.22 17.85
CA ILE A 123 -16.71 1.79 18.18
C ILE A 123 -16.79 1.57 19.68
N GLU A 124 -16.30 2.52 20.48
CA GLU A 124 -16.40 2.51 21.94
C GLU A 124 -17.86 2.46 22.41
N ASP A 125 -18.74 3.29 21.83
CA ASP A 125 -20.17 3.32 22.18
C ASP A 125 -20.89 2.03 21.75
N ILE A 126 -20.44 1.40 20.66
CA ILE A 126 -20.96 0.08 20.26
C ILE A 126 -20.54 -0.98 21.27
N LEU A 127 -19.27 -0.96 21.70
CA LEU A 127 -18.73 -1.94 22.65
C LEU A 127 -19.38 -1.84 24.03
N GLU A 128 -19.67 -0.63 24.52
CA GLU A 128 -20.39 -0.39 25.78
C GLU A 128 -21.81 -0.96 25.75
N LYS A 129 -22.47 -0.93 24.60
CA LYS A 129 -23.84 -1.45 24.42
C LYS A 129 -23.90 -2.95 24.14
N ILE A 130 -22.77 -3.68 24.24
CA ILE A 130 -22.77 -5.15 24.13
C ILE A 130 -23.25 -5.77 25.42
N SER A 131 -24.44 -6.36 25.38
CA SER A 131 -25.04 -7.04 26.55
C SER A 131 -24.40 -8.43 26.78
N ILE A 132 -24.64 -8.96 28.00
CA ILE A 132 -24.26 -10.34 28.30
C ILE A 132 -24.95 -11.32 27.35
N LYS A 133 -26.21 -11.04 26.96
CA LYS A 133 -26.94 -11.86 25.98
C LYS A 133 -26.26 -11.90 24.62
N ASP A 134 -25.75 -10.75 24.12
CA ASP A 134 -24.99 -10.69 22.85
C ASP A 134 -23.73 -11.57 22.94
N LYS A 135 -22.99 -11.47 24.04
CA LYS A 135 -21.76 -12.26 24.26
C LYS A 135 -22.06 -13.75 24.33
N LEU A 136 -23.10 -14.14 25.07
CA LEU A 136 -23.51 -15.55 25.21
C LEU A 136 -23.99 -16.12 23.87
N LYS A 137 -24.85 -15.40 23.13
CA LYS A 137 -25.33 -15.78 21.79
C LYS A 137 -24.15 -16.03 20.84
N ALA A 138 -23.19 -15.09 20.76
CA ALA A 138 -22.04 -15.22 19.88
C ALA A 138 -21.10 -16.36 20.30
N ALA A 139 -20.90 -16.58 21.61
CA ALA A 139 -20.11 -17.69 22.13
C ALA A 139 -20.75 -19.06 21.82
N ILE A 140 -22.06 -19.18 21.91
CA ILE A 140 -22.80 -20.39 21.51
C ILE A 140 -22.66 -20.58 19.99
N THR A 141 -22.85 -19.51 19.20
CA THR A 141 -22.71 -19.57 17.73
C THR A 141 -21.31 -20.02 17.35
N GLU A 142 -20.26 -19.51 18.01
CA GLU A 142 -18.88 -19.93 17.74
C GLU A 142 -18.67 -21.42 17.96
N LYS A 143 -19.36 -22.04 18.93
CA LYS A 143 -19.27 -23.50 19.16
C LYS A 143 -20.00 -24.34 18.11
N MET A 144 -20.89 -23.77 17.32
CA MET A 144 -21.63 -24.49 16.27
C MET A 144 -20.69 -25.03 15.17
N PRO A 145 -21.09 -26.08 14.44
CA PRO A 145 -20.43 -26.50 13.22
C PRO A 145 -20.37 -25.37 12.17
N VAL A 146 -19.28 -25.31 11.40
CA VAL A 146 -19.06 -24.28 10.37
C VAL A 146 -20.27 -24.05 9.46
N PRO A 147 -20.95 -25.08 8.91
CA PRO A 147 -22.09 -24.85 8.03
C PRO A 147 -23.25 -24.09 8.69
N LEU A 148 -23.46 -24.25 9.99
CA LEU A 148 -24.47 -23.51 10.74
C LEU A 148 -24.08 -22.05 10.97
N ILE A 149 -22.81 -21.79 11.26
CA ILE A 149 -22.30 -20.42 11.39
C ILE A 149 -22.45 -19.68 10.04
N LEU A 150 -22.08 -20.34 8.94
CA LEU A 150 -22.16 -19.75 7.58
C LEU A 150 -23.59 -19.39 7.18
N LYS A 151 -24.62 -20.14 7.62
CA LYS A 151 -26.03 -19.78 7.40
C LYS A 151 -26.45 -18.49 8.12
N GLY A 152 -25.77 -18.11 9.20
CA GLY A 152 -26.07 -16.93 9.99
C GLY A 152 -25.37 -15.64 9.55
N ILE A 153 -24.44 -15.73 8.60
CA ILE A 153 -23.68 -14.60 8.06
C ILE A 153 -23.96 -14.40 6.58
N HIS A 154 -23.41 -13.32 6.01
CA HIS A 154 -23.62 -12.99 4.60
C HIS A 154 -23.17 -14.13 3.66
N ALA A 155 -24.07 -14.47 2.75
CA ALA A 155 -23.79 -15.31 1.59
C ALA A 155 -23.84 -14.46 0.32
N GLY A 156 -22.88 -14.67 -0.58
CA GLY A 156 -22.76 -13.88 -1.82
C GLY A 156 -21.86 -14.58 -2.82
N ASN A 157 -21.42 -13.84 -3.83
CA ASN A 157 -20.58 -14.31 -4.91
C ASN A 157 -19.14 -13.80 -4.73
N GLU A 158 -18.15 -14.54 -5.21
CA GLU A 158 -16.73 -14.13 -5.14
C GLU A 158 -16.42 -12.86 -5.94
N ASN A 159 -17.28 -12.50 -6.91
CA ASN A 159 -17.19 -11.24 -7.67
C ASN A 159 -17.90 -10.05 -6.97
N ASP A 160 -18.49 -10.26 -5.80
CA ASP A 160 -18.99 -9.16 -4.98
C ASP A 160 -17.82 -8.38 -4.39
N ASN A 161 -18.05 -7.09 -4.16
CA ASN A 161 -17.02 -6.23 -3.56
C ASN A 161 -16.70 -6.70 -2.15
N LEU A 162 -15.41 -6.93 -1.90
CA LEU A 162 -14.89 -7.15 -0.55
C LEU A 162 -14.61 -5.81 0.14
N VAL A 163 -14.11 -4.82 -0.61
CA VAL A 163 -13.71 -3.52 -0.07
C VAL A 163 -13.68 -2.45 -1.15
N ILE A 164 -13.91 -1.20 -0.75
CA ILE A 164 -13.55 -0.02 -1.51
C ILE A 164 -12.33 0.65 -0.87
N LEU A 165 -11.32 0.92 -1.68
CA LEU A 165 -10.12 1.67 -1.30
C LEU A 165 -9.99 2.91 -2.18
N PHE A 166 -9.51 4.01 -1.58
CA PHE A 166 -9.22 5.21 -2.35
C PHE A 166 -7.73 5.28 -2.73
N THR A 167 -7.46 5.58 -3.99
CA THR A 167 -6.08 5.86 -4.41
C THR A 167 -5.62 7.20 -3.86
N SER A 168 -4.35 7.32 -3.52
CA SER A 168 -3.71 8.61 -3.21
C SER A 168 -3.42 9.37 -4.51
N GLY A 169 -4.47 9.80 -5.21
CA GLY A 169 -4.32 10.51 -6.49
C GLY A 169 -3.53 11.82 -6.32
N SER A 170 -2.39 11.92 -6.98
CA SER A 170 -1.55 13.12 -6.99
C SER A 170 -2.10 14.27 -7.87
N GLU A 171 -3.19 14.04 -8.63
CA GLU A 171 -3.59 14.95 -9.71
C GLU A 171 -5.07 15.32 -9.79
N LYS A 172 -5.95 14.54 -9.20
CA LYS A 172 -7.41 14.73 -9.16
C LYS A 172 -7.96 14.12 -7.87
N ASP A 173 -9.27 14.17 -7.73
CA ASP A 173 -9.98 13.50 -6.64
C ASP A 173 -9.60 12.01 -6.54
N PRO A 174 -9.48 11.46 -5.31
CA PRO A 174 -9.15 10.07 -5.10
C PRO A 174 -10.13 9.12 -5.79
N LYS A 175 -9.63 8.14 -6.54
CA LYS A 175 -10.47 7.15 -7.22
C LYS A 175 -10.88 6.04 -6.26
N ALA A 176 -12.15 5.66 -6.29
CA ALA A 176 -12.71 4.59 -5.47
C ALA A 176 -12.54 3.24 -6.16
N VAL A 177 -11.50 2.50 -5.80
CA VAL A 177 -11.16 1.19 -6.38
C VAL A 177 -12.03 0.10 -5.77
N GLN A 178 -12.75 -0.65 -6.60
CA GLN A 178 -13.56 -1.79 -6.20
C GLN A 178 -12.74 -3.08 -6.25
N LEU A 179 -12.45 -3.67 -5.09
CA LEU A 179 -11.77 -4.96 -4.99
C LEU A 179 -12.75 -6.04 -4.54
N THR A 180 -12.87 -7.09 -5.33
CA THR A 180 -13.76 -8.22 -5.05
C THR A 180 -13.08 -9.25 -4.14
N HIS A 181 -13.86 -10.17 -3.59
CA HIS A 181 -13.32 -11.32 -2.87
C HIS A 181 -12.36 -12.13 -3.75
N ARG A 182 -12.69 -12.31 -5.03
CA ARG A 182 -11.86 -13.02 -6.00
C ARG A 182 -10.52 -12.32 -6.19
N ASN A 183 -10.51 -11.01 -6.42
CA ASN A 183 -9.29 -10.24 -6.65
C ASN A 183 -8.30 -10.39 -5.48
N ILE A 184 -8.76 -10.16 -4.26
CA ILE A 184 -7.94 -10.25 -3.06
C ILE A 184 -7.46 -11.68 -2.79
N ILE A 185 -8.35 -12.67 -2.86
CA ILE A 185 -8.01 -14.07 -2.55
C ILE A 185 -7.03 -14.64 -3.59
N SER A 186 -7.20 -14.33 -4.89
CA SER A 186 -6.26 -14.77 -5.92
C SER A 186 -4.87 -14.19 -5.69
N ASN A 187 -4.78 -12.89 -5.37
CA ASN A 187 -3.52 -12.24 -5.08
C ASN A 187 -2.84 -12.81 -3.82
N ILE A 188 -3.59 -13.01 -2.72
CA ILE A 188 -3.08 -13.65 -1.50
C ILE A 188 -2.48 -15.02 -1.83
N LYS A 189 -3.20 -15.87 -2.54
CA LYS A 189 -2.72 -17.20 -2.92
C LYS A 189 -1.41 -17.13 -3.71
N SER A 190 -1.37 -16.24 -4.69
CA SER A 190 -0.24 -16.12 -5.61
C SER A 190 1.05 -15.73 -4.88
N PHE A 191 1.06 -14.62 -4.12
CA PHE A 191 2.30 -14.23 -3.43
C PHE A 191 2.61 -15.07 -2.17
N SER A 192 1.59 -15.66 -1.54
CA SER A 192 1.83 -16.57 -0.42
C SER A 192 2.54 -17.84 -0.84
N THR A 193 2.29 -18.31 -2.07
CA THR A 193 2.97 -19.50 -2.62
C THR A 193 4.47 -19.25 -2.79
N VAL A 194 4.86 -18.10 -3.36
CA VAL A 194 6.29 -17.78 -3.60
C VAL A 194 7.07 -17.45 -2.31
N TYR A 195 6.38 -17.16 -1.21
CA TYR A 195 6.98 -16.96 0.11
C TYR A 195 6.75 -18.13 1.07
N GLU A 196 6.12 -19.23 0.62
CA GLU A 196 5.76 -20.38 1.45
C GLU A 196 5.08 -19.98 2.77
N MET A 197 4.17 -19.01 2.69
CA MET A 197 3.49 -18.46 3.87
C MET A 197 2.57 -19.49 4.50
N SER A 198 2.59 -19.60 5.81
CA SER A 198 1.78 -20.57 6.55
C SER A 198 1.28 -20.05 7.88
N GLY A 199 0.37 -20.79 8.50
CA GLY A 199 -0.13 -20.46 9.84
C GLY A 199 0.95 -20.36 10.93
N ARG A 200 2.18 -20.83 10.69
CA ARG A 200 3.30 -20.71 11.65
C ARG A 200 3.91 -19.31 11.66
N ASP A 201 3.69 -18.52 10.61
CA ASP A 201 4.23 -17.18 10.51
C ASP A 201 3.54 -16.19 11.45
N ILE A 202 4.28 -15.15 11.79
CA ILE A 202 3.81 -14.00 12.57
C ILE A 202 4.05 -12.76 11.72
N MET A 203 2.97 -12.05 11.37
CA MET A 203 3.02 -10.86 10.55
C MET A 203 3.13 -9.60 11.41
N LEU A 204 4.12 -8.75 11.17
CA LEU A 204 4.13 -7.39 11.70
C LEU A 204 3.17 -6.51 10.89
N ALA A 205 2.10 -6.05 11.53
CA ALA A 205 1.12 -5.15 10.92
C ALA A 205 1.37 -3.71 11.36
N ASN A 206 2.28 -3.07 10.65
CA ASN A 206 2.71 -1.68 10.85
C ASN A 206 2.21 -0.73 9.75
N LEU A 207 1.67 -1.25 8.64
CA LEU A 207 1.11 -0.42 7.57
C LEU A 207 -0.38 -0.14 7.79
N PRO A 208 -0.87 1.06 7.39
CA PRO A 208 -2.27 1.41 7.53
C PRO A 208 -3.19 0.52 6.69
N TYR A 209 -4.30 0.05 7.29
CA TYR A 209 -5.29 -0.80 6.61
C TYR A 209 -6.16 -0.04 5.59
N PHE A 210 -6.12 1.27 5.55
CA PHE A 210 -6.77 2.04 4.48
C PHE A 210 -5.94 2.09 3.18
N HIS A 211 -4.73 1.56 3.17
CA HIS A 211 -3.95 1.29 1.97
C HIS A 211 -3.99 -0.19 1.62
N VAL A 212 -4.09 -0.51 0.33
CA VAL A 212 -4.17 -1.89 -0.15
C VAL A 212 -3.00 -2.75 0.33
N PHE A 213 -1.78 -2.21 0.40
CA PHE A 213 -0.60 -2.92 0.87
C PHE A 213 -0.76 -3.34 2.34
N GLY A 214 -1.18 -2.43 3.21
CA GLY A 214 -1.48 -2.75 4.61
C GLY A 214 -2.70 -3.68 4.75
N LEU A 215 -3.77 -3.42 4.02
CA LEU A 215 -4.98 -4.23 4.11
C LEU A 215 -4.73 -5.68 3.65
N THR A 216 -4.24 -5.86 2.43
CA THR A 216 -4.07 -7.21 1.86
C THR A 216 -2.95 -7.95 2.56
N VAL A 217 -1.75 -7.36 2.68
CA VAL A 217 -0.58 -8.10 3.17
C VAL A 217 -0.54 -8.19 4.70
N ASN A 218 -0.82 -7.08 5.43
CA ASN A 218 -0.71 -7.10 6.89
C ASN A 218 -1.97 -7.59 7.61
N LEU A 219 -3.15 -7.58 6.97
CA LEU A 219 -4.39 -8.02 7.61
C LEU A 219 -4.98 -9.27 6.95
N LEU A 220 -5.32 -9.19 5.65
CA LEU A 220 -6.11 -10.25 5.03
C LEU A 220 -5.30 -11.53 4.82
N THR A 221 -4.03 -11.43 4.44
CA THR A 221 -3.13 -12.59 4.28
C THR A 221 -2.95 -13.38 5.56
N PRO A 222 -2.58 -12.78 6.70
CA PRO A 222 -2.47 -13.55 7.93
C PRO A 222 -3.78 -14.18 8.38
N LEU A 223 -4.91 -13.50 8.23
CA LEU A 223 -6.23 -14.08 8.54
C LEU A 223 -6.59 -15.24 7.61
N TYR A 224 -6.16 -15.17 6.34
CA TYR A 224 -6.38 -16.24 5.36
C TYR A 224 -5.59 -17.50 5.71
N HIS A 225 -4.35 -17.38 6.18
CA HIS A 225 -3.46 -18.49 6.51
C HIS A 225 -3.48 -18.92 7.99
N GLY A 226 -4.24 -18.25 8.83
CA GLY A 226 -4.26 -18.55 10.28
C GLY A 226 -2.97 -18.13 11.01
N MET A 227 -2.29 -17.08 10.53
CA MET A 227 -1.10 -16.50 11.17
C MET A 227 -1.47 -15.67 12.40
N THR A 228 -0.48 -15.30 13.20
CA THR A 228 -0.62 -14.28 14.24
C THR A 228 -0.28 -12.90 13.66
N ILE A 229 -1.10 -11.89 13.95
CA ILE A 229 -0.88 -10.50 13.57
C ILE A 229 -0.38 -9.73 14.79
N VAL A 230 0.79 -9.12 14.69
CA VAL A 230 1.30 -8.18 15.68
C VAL A 230 1.08 -6.77 15.13
N SER A 231 0.10 -6.05 15.68
CA SER A 231 -0.27 -4.73 15.16
C SER A 231 0.23 -3.58 16.04
N TYR A 232 0.67 -2.52 15.37
CA TYR A 232 0.96 -1.23 16.00
C TYR A 232 0.52 -0.09 15.08
N ALA A 233 -0.30 0.83 15.59
CA ALA A 233 -1.02 1.80 14.77
C ALA A 233 -0.17 2.93 14.19
N ASN A 234 1.01 3.21 14.75
CA ASN A 234 1.85 4.34 14.34
C ASN A 234 3.14 3.87 13.67
N PRO A 235 3.19 3.80 12.32
CA PRO A 235 4.36 3.31 11.58
C PRO A 235 5.60 4.21 11.69
N ILE A 236 5.44 5.48 12.08
CA ILE A 236 6.56 6.43 12.23
C ILE A 236 7.13 6.47 13.65
N ASP A 237 6.57 5.72 14.58
CA ASP A 237 7.21 5.47 15.88
C ASP A 237 8.25 4.36 15.73
N TYR A 238 9.34 4.71 15.07
CA TYR A 238 10.38 3.76 14.64
C TYR A 238 10.98 2.98 15.79
N LYS A 239 11.19 3.64 16.96
CA LYS A 239 11.75 3.00 18.15
C LYS A 239 10.80 1.95 18.71
N MET A 240 9.51 2.29 18.80
CA MET A 240 8.49 1.36 19.29
C MET A 240 8.34 0.16 18.35
N ILE A 241 8.35 0.38 17.04
CA ILE A 241 8.33 -0.74 16.07
C ILE A 241 9.52 -1.68 16.28
N CYS A 242 10.73 -1.16 16.45
CA CYS A 242 11.92 -1.99 16.73
C CYS A 242 11.76 -2.80 18.03
N ASN A 243 11.19 -2.20 19.08
CA ASN A 243 10.89 -2.89 20.34
C ASN A 243 9.84 -3.99 20.14
N VAL A 244 8.77 -3.71 19.40
CA VAL A 244 7.72 -4.69 19.06
C VAL A 244 8.32 -5.88 18.31
N VAL A 245 9.20 -5.66 17.35
CA VAL A 245 9.88 -6.75 16.62
C VAL A 245 10.75 -7.58 17.56
N LYS A 246 11.50 -6.94 18.46
CA LYS A 246 12.35 -7.63 19.43
C LYS A 246 11.55 -8.50 20.41
N GLU A 247 10.42 -7.98 20.90
CA GLU A 247 9.58 -8.63 21.92
C GLU A 247 8.67 -9.72 21.35
N GLU A 248 7.93 -9.40 20.29
CA GLU A 248 6.90 -10.29 19.72
C GLU A 248 7.43 -11.20 18.60
N LYS A 249 8.66 -10.97 18.15
CA LYS A 249 9.41 -11.81 17.20
C LYS A 249 8.61 -12.18 15.93
N PRO A 250 8.07 -11.18 15.19
CA PRO A 250 7.43 -11.46 13.90
C PRO A 250 8.42 -12.15 12.96
N THR A 251 7.88 -12.95 12.03
CA THR A 251 8.67 -13.65 11.02
C THR A 251 8.66 -12.94 9.67
N ILE A 252 7.65 -12.11 9.43
CA ILE A 252 7.47 -11.35 8.18
C ILE A 252 7.19 -9.89 8.51
N MET A 253 7.90 -9.00 7.84
CA MET A 253 7.69 -7.56 7.86
C MET A 253 7.62 -7.01 6.44
N VAL A 254 6.68 -6.11 6.20
CA VAL A 254 6.64 -5.33 4.96
C VAL A 254 6.60 -3.85 5.30
N GLY A 255 7.13 -3.01 4.41
CA GLY A 255 7.15 -1.57 4.65
C GLY A 255 7.45 -0.77 3.39
N THR A 256 7.24 0.56 3.49
CA THR A 256 7.80 1.46 2.48
C THR A 256 9.29 1.68 2.78
N PRO A 257 10.12 1.97 1.77
CA PRO A 257 11.54 2.26 2.01
C PRO A 257 11.78 3.34 3.07
N SER A 258 10.96 4.39 3.10
CA SER A 258 11.05 5.46 4.09
C SER A 258 10.82 4.97 5.53
N PHE A 259 9.87 4.05 5.75
CA PHE A 259 9.65 3.47 7.08
C PHE A 259 10.80 2.53 7.47
N ILE A 260 11.26 1.70 6.51
CA ILE A 260 12.38 0.77 6.75
C ILE A 260 13.66 1.55 7.10
N TRP A 261 13.93 2.69 6.44
CA TRP A 261 15.00 3.61 6.83
C TRP A 261 14.86 4.09 8.28
N GLY A 262 13.64 4.47 8.67
CA GLY A 262 13.36 4.88 10.05
C GLY A 262 13.64 3.78 11.06
N TYR A 263 13.26 2.53 10.75
CA TYR A 263 13.54 1.37 11.59
C TYR A 263 15.04 1.04 11.63
N LEU A 264 15.71 1.07 10.49
CA LEU A 264 17.15 0.85 10.40
C LEU A 264 17.94 1.81 11.29
N ARG A 265 17.61 3.10 11.25
CA ARG A 265 18.28 4.12 12.09
C ARG A 265 18.04 3.96 13.60
N LYS A 266 16.91 3.38 14.01
CA LYS A 266 16.51 3.23 15.42
C LYS A 266 16.71 1.83 15.98
N SER A 267 17.02 0.84 15.15
CA SER A 267 17.30 -0.53 15.56
C SER A 267 18.74 -0.71 16.00
N GLU A 268 18.96 -1.75 16.79
CA GLU A 268 20.30 -2.28 17.14
C GLU A 268 20.56 -3.56 16.33
N PRO A 269 21.84 -3.96 16.10
CA PRO A 269 22.15 -5.22 15.48
C PRO A 269 21.40 -6.40 16.13
N GLY A 270 20.81 -7.28 15.33
CA GLY A 270 20.06 -8.43 15.82
C GLY A 270 18.60 -8.17 16.21
N ASN A 271 18.13 -6.91 16.22
CA ASN A 271 16.71 -6.62 16.53
C ASN A 271 15.74 -7.39 15.59
N PHE A 272 16.13 -7.58 14.34
CA PHE A 272 15.30 -8.19 13.30
C PHE A 272 15.61 -9.67 13.03
N LYS A 273 16.39 -10.32 13.87
CA LYS A 273 16.82 -11.73 13.68
C LYS A 273 15.68 -12.75 13.57
N SER A 274 14.47 -12.43 14.03
CA SER A 274 13.30 -13.29 13.90
C SER A 274 12.69 -13.27 12.50
N LEU A 275 12.99 -12.24 11.71
CA LEU A 275 12.41 -12.06 10.39
C LEU A 275 13.07 -13.00 9.39
N ARG A 276 12.26 -13.78 8.68
CA ARG A 276 12.68 -14.59 7.53
C ARG A 276 12.46 -13.90 6.20
N ALA A 277 11.56 -12.86 6.20
CA ALA A 277 11.29 -12.06 5.03
C ALA A 277 11.02 -10.60 5.41
N ILE A 278 11.69 -9.70 4.71
CA ILE A 278 11.47 -8.25 4.78
C ILE A 278 11.30 -7.76 3.36
N VAL A 279 10.15 -7.12 3.07
CA VAL A 279 9.84 -6.66 1.73
C VAL A 279 9.56 -5.16 1.72
N ALA A 280 10.32 -4.43 0.92
CA ALA A 280 10.06 -3.04 0.57
C ALA A 280 9.10 -2.97 -0.61
N GLY A 281 8.12 -2.08 -0.53
CA GLY A 281 7.16 -1.87 -1.62
C GLY A 281 6.55 -0.48 -1.59
N ALA A 282 5.71 -0.20 -2.59
CA ALA A 282 4.98 1.06 -2.78
C ALA A 282 5.86 2.28 -3.13
N ASP A 283 7.17 2.17 -3.05
CA ASP A 283 8.11 3.21 -3.48
C ASP A 283 9.45 2.56 -3.85
N LYS A 284 10.33 3.31 -4.52
CA LYS A 284 11.64 2.82 -4.95
C LYS A 284 12.56 2.60 -3.75
N CYS A 285 13.16 1.44 -3.65
CA CYS A 285 14.20 1.12 -2.69
C CYS A 285 15.58 1.55 -3.22
N SER A 286 16.34 2.30 -2.43
CA SER A 286 17.71 2.70 -2.80
C SER A 286 18.72 1.59 -2.53
N ASP A 287 19.82 1.58 -3.29
CA ASP A 287 20.94 0.66 -3.06
C ASP A 287 21.48 0.82 -1.63
N ALA A 288 21.67 2.07 -1.18
CA ALA A 288 22.14 2.38 0.16
C ALA A 288 21.26 1.75 1.27
N LEU A 289 19.93 1.77 1.12
CA LEU A 289 19.05 1.13 2.11
C LEU A 289 19.26 -0.39 2.15
N ARG A 290 19.39 -1.03 0.99
CA ARG A 290 19.64 -2.48 0.92
C ARG A 290 20.97 -2.86 1.55
N GLU A 291 22.03 -2.13 1.20
CA GLU A 291 23.39 -2.35 1.69
C GLU A 291 23.48 -2.15 3.20
N GLU A 292 23.03 -1.00 3.72
CA GLU A 292 23.08 -0.71 5.17
C GLU A 292 22.20 -1.66 5.98
N PHE A 293 21.04 -2.07 5.43
CA PHE A 293 20.18 -3.04 6.11
C PHE A 293 20.83 -4.41 6.22
N THR A 294 21.47 -4.85 5.14
CA THR A 294 22.21 -6.13 5.10
C THR A 294 23.44 -6.07 5.99
N GLU A 295 24.22 -5.00 5.95
CA GLU A 295 25.41 -4.83 6.78
C GLU A 295 25.07 -4.86 8.28
N LYS A 296 24.02 -4.12 8.68
CA LYS A 296 23.64 -4.00 10.08
C LYS A 296 22.95 -5.22 10.65
N HIS A 297 22.12 -5.91 9.87
CA HIS A 297 21.24 -6.99 10.37
C HIS A 297 21.53 -8.37 9.78
N GLY A 298 22.37 -8.46 8.75
CA GLY A 298 22.64 -9.73 8.06
C GLY A 298 21.43 -10.28 7.29
N LEU A 299 20.48 -9.42 6.93
CA LEU A 299 19.22 -9.81 6.29
C LEU A 299 19.07 -9.14 4.92
N THR A 300 18.59 -9.89 3.95
CA THR A 300 18.30 -9.36 2.62
C THR A 300 16.97 -8.59 2.63
N LEU A 301 16.99 -7.36 2.12
CA LEU A 301 15.79 -6.57 1.88
C LEU A 301 15.30 -6.83 0.46
N TYR A 302 14.15 -7.50 0.35
CA TYR A 302 13.50 -7.78 -0.92
C TYR A 302 12.64 -6.60 -1.39
N GLU A 303 12.39 -6.54 -2.70
CA GLU A 303 11.52 -5.53 -3.29
C GLU A 303 10.32 -6.17 -3.98
N GLY A 304 9.16 -5.49 -3.91
CA GLY A 304 7.96 -5.87 -4.62
C GLY A 304 7.24 -4.67 -5.23
N TYR A 305 6.46 -4.95 -6.26
CA TYR A 305 5.70 -3.95 -7.01
C TYR A 305 4.23 -4.33 -7.11
N GLY A 306 3.41 -3.29 -7.11
CA GLY A 306 1.98 -3.41 -7.30
C GLY A 306 1.24 -2.10 -7.14
N THR A 307 -0.05 -2.14 -7.45
CA THR A 307 -0.95 -0.99 -7.40
C THR A 307 -2.22 -1.32 -6.62
N THR A 308 -2.99 -0.32 -6.23
CA THR A 308 -4.29 -0.55 -5.57
C THR A 308 -5.21 -1.38 -6.45
N GLU A 309 -5.17 -1.13 -7.75
CA GLU A 309 -5.99 -1.76 -8.77
C GLU A 309 -5.63 -3.23 -9.02
N THR A 310 -4.50 -3.69 -8.48
CA THR A 310 -3.99 -5.08 -8.63
C THR A 310 -3.95 -5.87 -7.32
N SER A 311 -4.55 -5.43 -6.25
CA SER A 311 -4.91 -6.14 -4.99
C SER A 311 -3.83 -6.51 -3.96
N PRO A 312 -2.56 -6.06 -3.86
CA PRO A 312 -1.85 -5.14 -4.74
C PRO A 312 -0.75 -5.79 -5.57
N VAL A 313 -0.23 -7.01 -5.23
CA VAL A 313 1.09 -7.51 -5.65
C VAL A 313 1.07 -8.03 -7.08
N ILE A 314 1.94 -7.49 -7.93
CA ILE A 314 2.17 -7.91 -9.32
C ILE A 314 3.43 -8.77 -9.40
N SER A 315 4.52 -8.30 -8.78
CA SER A 315 5.81 -8.96 -8.79
C SER A 315 6.53 -8.77 -7.46
N VAL A 316 7.45 -9.66 -7.15
CA VAL A 316 8.24 -9.59 -5.92
C VAL A 316 9.53 -10.40 -6.04
N ASN A 317 10.62 -9.90 -5.43
CA ASN A 317 11.83 -10.65 -5.18
C ASN A 317 11.62 -11.61 -4.00
N THR A 318 12.18 -12.81 -4.08
CA THR A 318 12.12 -13.85 -3.03
C THR A 318 13.51 -14.35 -2.70
N PRO A 319 13.71 -15.12 -1.61
CA PRO A 319 15.01 -15.73 -1.33
C PRO A 319 15.60 -16.53 -2.50
N GLU A 320 14.76 -17.26 -3.25
CA GLU A 320 15.18 -18.11 -4.36
C GLU A 320 15.37 -17.32 -5.68
N ASN A 321 14.68 -16.19 -5.81
CA ASN A 321 14.65 -15.36 -7.01
C ASN A 321 14.80 -13.88 -6.63
N ASN A 322 16.04 -13.44 -6.43
CA ASN A 322 16.35 -12.06 -6.06
C ASN A 322 17.31 -11.41 -7.05
N LYS A 323 16.92 -10.24 -7.56
CA LYS A 323 17.77 -9.38 -8.39
C LYS A 323 17.66 -7.95 -7.86
N PRO A 324 18.64 -7.50 -7.06
CA PRO A 324 18.59 -6.18 -6.42
C PRO A 324 18.38 -5.05 -7.43
N GLY A 325 17.48 -4.11 -7.12
CA GLY A 325 17.08 -3.01 -8.01
C GLY A 325 15.96 -3.36 -8.98
N SER A 326 15.67 -4.66 -9.22
CA SER A 326 14.43 -5.08 -9.86
C SER A 326 13.29 -5.10 -8.84
N VAL A 327 12.05 -5.12 -9.32
CA VAL A 327 10.87 -5.33 -8.47
C VAL A 327 10.41 -6.81 -8.45
N GLY A 328 11.31 -7.71 -8.84
CA GLY A 328 11.15 -9.16 -8.74
C GLY A 328 10.50 -9.82 -9.94
N LYS A 329 10.25 -11.12 -9.81
CA LYS A 329 9.53 -11.92 -10.81
C LYS A 329 8.03 -11.73 -10.69
N ILE A 330 7.37 -11.89 -11.83
CA ILE A 330 5.92 -11.83 -11.92
C ILE A 330 5.32 -12.98 -11.10
N LEU A 331 4.27 -12.67 -10.33
CA LEU A 331 3.56 -13.68 -9.56
C LEU A 331 2.90 -14.75 -10.45
N PRO A 332 2.73 -15.98 -9.95
CA PRO A 332 1.89 -16.98 -10.60
C PRO A 332 0.49 -16.43 -10.92
N ASP A 333 -0.09 -16.85 -12.03
CA ASP A 333 -1.43 -16.44 -12.51
C ASP A 333 -1.57 -14.95 -12.88
N VAL A 334 -0.46 -14.20 -12.91
CA VAL A 334 -0.39 -12.81 -13.39
C VAL A 334 0.28 -12.79 -14.75
N GLN A 335 -0.37 -12.13 -15.71
CA GLN A 335 0.20 -11.88 -17.04
C GLN A 335 0.67 -10.44 -17.12
N ILE A 336 1.86 -10.24 -17.67
CA ILE A 336 2.43 -8.92 -17.96
C ILE A 336 2.75 -8.80 -19.45
N ARG A 337 2.51 -7.61 -19.98
CA ARG A 337 2.94 -7.17 -21.29
C ARG A 337 3.60 -5.81 -21.15
N ILE A 338 4.72 -5.65 -21.78
CA ILE A 338 5.39 -4.34 -21.88
C ILE A 338 5.04 -3.77 -23.25
N GLU A 339 4.28 -2.69 -23.27
CA GLU A 339 3.73 -2.09 -24.49
C GLU A 339 4.44 -0.77 -24.82
N ASN A 340 4.92 -0.64 -26.02
CA ASN A 340 5.45 0.63 -26.52
C ASN A 340 4.35 1.70 -26.49
N TYR A 341 4.60 2.80 -25.80
CA TYR A 341 3.57 3.80 -25.50
C TYR A 341 3.15 4.63 -26.72
N GLU A 342 3.97 4.68 -27.81
CA GLU A 342 3.65 5.38 -29.04
C GLU A 342 2.91 4.48 -30.04
N THR A 343 3.40 3.26 -30.23
CA THR A 343 2.88 2.34 -31.25
C THR A 343 1.80 1.39 -30.75
N GLY A 344 1.74 1.15 -29.44
CA GLY A 344 0.86 0.14 -28.84
C GLY A 344 1.28 -1.31 -29.10
N GLN A 345 2.46 -1.53 -29.68
CA GLN A 345 3.01 -2.87 -29.94
C GLN A 345 3.79 -3.37 -28.70
N ASP A 346 3.96 -4.69 -28.60
CA ASP A 346 4.76 -5.28 -27.55
C ASP A 346 6.24 -4.93 -27.73
N CYS A 347 6.90 -4.53 -26.65
CA CYS A 347 8.32 -4.25 -26.58
C CYS A 347 9.14 -5.54 -26.57
N SER A 348 10.35 -5.47 -27.10
CA SER A 348 11.35 -6.52 -26.97
C SER A 348 11.88 -6.61 -25.52
N THR A 349 12.49 -7.74 -25.15
CA THR A 349 13.15 -7.91 -23.86
C THR A 349 14.20 -6.81 -23.64
N GLY A 350 14.19 -6.18 -22.46
CA GLY A 350 15.07 -5.05 -22.12
C GLY A 350 14.57 -3.69 -22.62
N GLU A 351 13.58 -3.64 -23.52
CA GLU A 351 13.00 -2.39 -24.00
C GLU A 351 11.96 -1.83 -23.02
N THR A 352 12.08 -0.56 -22.68
CA THR A 352 11.16 0.10 -21.73
C THR A 352 9.86 0.51 -22.42
N GLY A 353 8.73 0.07 -21.84
CA GLY A 353 7.38 0.44 -22.27
C GLY A 353 6.42 0.55 -21.11
N ARG A 354 5.11 0.70 -21.40
CA ARG A 354 4.06 0.69 -20.39
C ARG A 354 3.88 -0.70 -19.83
N ILE A 355 3.74 -0.79 -18.51
CA ILE A 355 3.45 -2.05 -17.82
C ILE A 355 1.94 -2.29 -17.87
N MET A 356 1.55 -3.30 -18.65
CA MET A 356 0.18 -3.77 -18.77
C MET A 356 0.00 -5.06 -17.99
N VAL A 357 -1.06 -5.17 -17.20
CA VAL A 357 -1.29 -6.30 -16.29
C VAL A 357 -2.63 -6.96 -16.57
N LYS A 358 -2.69 -8.30 -16.50
CA LYS A 358 -3.91 -9.08 -16.62
C LYS A 358 -3.91 -10.24 -15.62
N GLY A 359 -5.07 -10.55 -15.05
CA GLY A 359 -5.27 -11.66 -14.10
C GLY A 359 -6.43 -11.43 -13.15
N ASP A 360 -6.74 -12.44 -12.35
CA ASP A 360 -7.83 -12.39 -11.36
C ASP A 360 -7.60 -11.37 -10.24
N LEU A 361 -6.37 -10.88 -10.07
CA LEU A 361 -6.02 -9.82 -9.12
C LEU A 361 -6.56 -8.43 -9.50
N LEU A 362 -6.99 -8.23 -10.76
CA LEU A 362 -7.43 -6.92 -11.24
C LEU A 362 -8.77 -6.51 -10.62
N MET A 363 -8.82 -5.24 -10.23
CA MET A 363 -10.04 -4.60 -9.73
C MET A 363 -11.25 -4.81 -10.63
N LYS A 364 -12.44 -4.76 -10.05
CA LYS A 364 -13.70 -4.73 -10.81
C LYS A 364 -13.85 -3.46 -11.65
N GLY A 365 -13.21 -2.37 -11.22
CA GLY A 365 -13.23 -1.04 -11.83
C GLY A 365 -13.27 0.05 -10.76
N TYR A 366 -13.28 1.31 -11.19
CA TYR A 366 -13.52 2.44 -10.30
C TYR A 366 -15.02 2.60 -10.06
N PHE A 367 -15.40 2.78 -8.79
CA PHE A 367 -16.81 2.91 -8.41
C PHE A 367 -17.39 4.20 -8.98
N ASP A 368 -18.52 4.08 -9.69
CA ASP A 368 -19.22 5.17 -10.36
C ASP A 368 -18.29 6.05 -11.23
N ASP A 369 -17.39 5.38 -11.97
CA ASP A 369 -16.46 6.01 -12.91
C ASP A 369 -16.13 5.04 -14.05
N PHE A 370 -17.12 4.86 -14.94
CA PHE A 370 -16.98 3.96 -16.08
C PHE A 370 -15.98 4.47 -17.12
N GLU A 371 -15.91 5.80 -17.30
CA GLU A 371 -15.01 6.41 -18.27
C GLU A 371 -13.54 6.14 -17.92
N GLU A 372 -13.13 6.46 -16.68
CA GLU A 372 -11.75 6.16 -16.23
C GLU A 372 -11.47 4.66 -16.22
N THR A 373 -12.46 3.84 -15.84
CA THR A 373 -12.31 2.37 -15.89
C THR A 373 -12.02 1.91 -17.31
N SER A 374 -12.78 2.39 -18.31
CA SER A 374 -12.62 2.01 -19.71
C SER A 374 -11.32 2.52 -20.33
N MET A 375 -10.81 3.67 -19.85
CA MET A 375 -9.49 4.17 -20.25
C MET A 375 -8.36 3.30 -19.72
N ARG A 376 -8.48 2.78 -18.50
CA ARG A 376 -7.43 2.01 -17.83
C ARG A 376 -7.50 0.51 -18.08
N VAL A 377 -8.69 -0.05 -18.26
CA VAL A 377 -8.86 -1.49 -18.47
C VAL A 377 -9.43 -1.73 -19.85
N ARG A 378 -8.61 -2.29 -20.74
CA ARG A 378 -9.00 -2.58 -22.13
C ARG A 378 -8.74 -4.05 -22.46
N HIS A 379 -9.74 -4.76 -22.94
CA HIS A 379 -9.64 -6.19 -23.29
C HIS A 379 -9.09 -7.06 -22.13
N GLY A 380 -9.40 -6.70 -20.90
CA GLY A 380 -8.91 -7.38 -19.70
C GLY A 380 -7.47 -7.04 -19.29
N TRP A 381 -6.79 -6.11 -20.00
CA TRP A 381 -5.50 -5.57 -19.64
C TRP A 381 -5.67 -4.23 -18.91
N TYR A 382 -5.01 -4.10 -17.79
CA TYR A 382 -4.95 -2.87 -17.00
C TYR A 382 -3.66 -2.11 -17.29
N ASP A 383 -3.78 -0.85 -17.72
CA ASP A 383 -2.69 0.10 -17.85
C ASP A 383 -2.35 0.67 -16.47
N THR A 384 -1.23 0.26 -15.90
CA THR A 384 -0.79 0.72 -14.58
C THR A 384 -0.42 2.21 -14.57
N GLY A 385 -0.13 2.79 -15.73
CA GLY A 385 0.46 4.11 -15.87
C GLY A 385 1.95 4.17 -15.48
N ASP A 386 2.55 3.02 -15.23
CA ASP A 386 3.96 2.86 -14.91
C ASP A 386 4.73 2.35 -16.15
N MET A 387 5.99 2.75 -16.24
CA MET A 387 6.94 2.32 -17.27
C MET A 387 7.92 1.31 -16.69
N GLY A 388 8.31 0.32 -17.50
CA GLY A 388 9.26 -0.69 -17.07
C GLY A 388 9.66 -1.62 -18.22
N PHE A 389 10.44 -2.63 -17.90
CA PHE A 389 10.85 -3.67 -18.85
C PHE A 389 11.04 -5.00 -18.15
N LEU A 390 10.97 -6.09 -18.91
CA LEU A 390 11.38 -7.42 -18.47
C LEU A 390 12.79 -7.68 -18.99
N ASP A 391 13.67 -8.18 -18.12
CA ASP A 391 14.99 -8.63 -18.53
C ASP A 391 14.98 -10.09 -19.04
N GLU A 392 16.14 -10.59 -19.49
CA GLU A 392 16.30 -11.94 -20.04
C GLU A 392 15.95 -13.05 -19.03
N ASP A 393 16.12 -12.77 -17.74
CA ASP A 393 15.79 -13.71 -16.64
C ASP A 393 14.31 -13.61 -16.20
N GLY A 394 13.52 -12.72 -16.81
CA GLY A 394 12.11 -12.49 -16.50
C GLY A 394 11.85 -11.66 -15.25
N PHE A 395 12.84 -10.89 -14.76
CA PHE A 395 12.62 -9.92 -13.71
C PHE A 395 12.02 -8.63 -14.27
N LEU A 396 11.06 -8.07 -13.53
CA LEU A 396 10.46 -6.78 -13.87
C LEU A 396 11.31 -5.64 -13.28
N TRP A 397 11.62 -4.66 -14.12
CA TRP A 397 12.31 -3.44 -13.75
C TRP A 397 11.36 -2.26 -13.88
N HIS A 398 11.10 -1.57 -12.78
CA HIS A 398 10.24 -0.40 -12.74
C HIS A 398 11.06 0.86 -13.07
N ALA A 399 10.71 1.53 -14.18
CA ALA A 399 11.43 2.71 -14.67
C ALA A 399 10.80 4.04 -14.22
N GLY A 400 9.67 3.98 -13.52
CA GLY A 400 8.93 5.14 -13.01
C GLY A 400 7.56 5.30 -13.67
N ARG A 401 6.82 6.33 -13.26
CA ARG A 401 5.52 6.65 -13.85
C ARG A 401 5.67 7.26 -15.24
N LEU A 402 4.78 6.95 -16.19
CA LEU A 402 4.76 7.55 -17.53
C LEU A 402 4.79 9.09 -17.45
N LYS A 403 4.10 9.68 -16.49
CA LYS A 403 4.09 11.13 -16.23
C LYS A 403 5.42 11.69 -15.72
N ARG A 404 6.36 10.83 -15.34
CA ARG A 404 7.75 11.17 -14.97
C ARG A 404 8.71 10.94 -16.13
N PHE A 405 8.17 10.76 -17.33
CA PHE A 405 8.94 10.80 -18.58
C PHE A 405 8.59 12.08 -19.33
N VAL A 406 9.60 12.78 -19.77
CA VAL A 406 9.48 14.03 -20.51
C VAL A 406 10.03 13.87 -21.92
N LYS A 407 9.31 14.40 -22.92
CA LYS A 407 9.79 14.43 -24.30
C LYS A 407 10.60 15.71 -24.52
N ILE A 408 11.91 15.55 -24.77
CA ILE A 408 12.83 16.66 -25.00
C ILE A 408 13.47 16.47 -26.38
N GLY A 409 13.22 17.39 -27.31
CA GLY A 409 13.80 17.30 -28.64
C GLY A 409 13.48 16.00 -29.39
N GLY A 410 12.33 15.38 -29.09
CA GLY A 410 11.89 14.12 -29.70
C GLY A 410 12.24 12.87 -28.91
N GLU A 411 13.15 12.92 -27.93
CA GLU A 411 13.56 11.78 -27.12
C GLU A 411 12.83 11.74 -25.76
N MET A 412 12.48 10.55 -25.29
CA MET A 412 11.86 10.33 -23.98
C MET A 412 12.92 10.17 -22.89
N VAL A 413 12.91 11.08 -21.93
CA VAL A 413 13.83 11.11 -20.80
C VAL A 413 13.10 10.74 -19.51
N SER A 414 13.57 9.73 -18.79
CA SER A 414 13.07 9.38 -17.47
C SER A 414 13.64 10.32 -16.40
N LEU A 415 12.79 11.16 -15.81
CA LEU A 415 13.18 12.03 -14.69
C LEU A 415 13.60 11.21 -13.47
N VAL A 416 13.00 10.03 -13.26
CA VAL A 416 13.35 9.10 -12.18
C VAL A 416 14.77 8.55 -12.36
N LYS A 417 15.19 8.25 -13.61
CA LYS A 417 16.56 7.80 -13.90
C LYS A 417 17.57 8.90 -13.61
N VAL A 418 17.26 10.13 -13.99
CA VAL A 418 18.10 11.32 -13.71
C VAL A 418 18.23 11.55 -12.21
N GLU A 419 17.13 11.52 -11.49
CA GLU A 419 17.04 11.67 -10.02
C GLU A 419 17.86 10.60 -9.30
N SER A 420 17.69 9.35 -9.67
CA SER A 420 18.40 8.21 -9.05
C SER A 420 19.90 8.25 -9.28
N LEU A 421 20.33 8.72 -10.47
CA LEU A 421 21.76 8.89 -10.71
C LEU A 421 22.33 10.04 -9.88
N MET A 422 21.59 11.13 -9.76
CA MET A 422 22.00 12.26 -8.92
C MET A 422 22.10 11.85 -7.44
N GLU A 423 21.15 11.07 -6.92
CA GLU A 423 21.18 10.54 -5.55
C GLU A 423 22.46 9.76 -5.22
N ARG A 424 23.00 8.99 -6.17
CA ARG A 424 24.27 8.24 -5.97
C ARG A 424 25.50 9.13 -5.74
N PHE A 425 25.47 10.34 -6.23
CA PHE A 425 26.59 11.29 -6.11
C PHE A 425 26.36 12.34 -5.02
N LEU A 426 25.15 12.41 -4.45
CA LEU A 426 24.84 13.35 -3.39
C LEU A 426 25.43 12.91 -2.04
N PRO A 427 25.97 13.84 -1.25
CA PRO A 427 26.34 13.59 0.14
C PRO A 427 25.13 13.16 0.98
N GLU A 428 25.38 12.39 2.02
CA GLU A 428 24.36 11.95 2.96
C GLU A 428 23.56 13.14 3.56
N GLY A 429 22.25 12.95 3.68
CA GLY A 429 21.35 13.96 4.26
C GLY A 429 21.01 15.12 3.33
N ILE A 430 21.24 14.97 2.00
CA ILE A 430 20.72 15.86 0.97
C ILE A 430 19.64 15.12 0.20
N SER A 431 18.43 15.67 0.20
CA SER A 431 17.34 15.17 -0.63
C SER A 431 17.35 15.89 -1.98
N CYS A 432 17.00 15.16 -3.05
CA CYS A 432 16.83 15.75 -4.36
C CYS A 432 15.48 15.38 -4.99
N CYS A 433 15.10 16.15 -5.98
CA CYS A 433 13.95 15.93 -6.84
C CYS A 433 14.26 16.49 -8.22
N VAL A 434 13.89 15.77 -9.26
CA VAL A 434 14.09 16.22 -10.64
C VAL A 434 12.74 16.46 -11.29
N VAL A 435 12.52 17.65 -11.84
CA VAL A 435 11.26 18.05 -12.50
C VAL A 435 11.52 18.63 -13.87
N GLU A 436 10.48 18.68 -14.67
CA GLU A 436 10.48 19.41 -15.95
C GLU A 436 9.83 20.77 -15.80
N ILE A 437 10.30 21.73 -16.60
CA ILE A 437 9.59 23.00 -16.83
C ILE A 437 9.53 23.26 -18.34
N PRO A 438 8.55 24.04 -18.83
CA PRO A 438 8.46 24.37 -20.24
C PRO A 438 9.73 25.03 -20.79
N ASP A 439 10.08 24.71 -22.03
CA ASP A 439 11.18 25.29 -22.79
C ASP A 439 10.72 25.62 -24.22
N ALA A 440 10.93 26.85 -24.66
CA ALA A 440 10.42 27.34 -25.93
C ALA A 440 11.06 26.64 -27.15
N LEU A 441 12.29 26.13 -27.01
CA LEU A 441 13.05 25.53 -28.15
C LEU A 441 12.89 24.02 -28.19
N LYS A 442 12.87 23.35 -27.02
CA LYS A 442 12.92 21.89 -26.95
C LYS A 442 11.63 21.27 -26.34
N GLY A 443 10.59 22.09 -26.12
CA GLY A 443 9.35 21.71 -25.48
C GLY A 443 9.45 21.64 -23.96
N ALA A 444 10.52 21.05 -23.43
CA ALA A 444 10.77 20.96 -21.99
C ALA A 444 12.27 21.00 -21.67
N ARG A 445 12.60 21.37 -20.44
CA ARG A 445 13.94 21.28 -19.86
C ARG A 445 13.89 20.71 -18.45
N ILE A 446 14.93 19.97 -18.10
CA ILE A 446 15.06 19.29 -16.82
C ILE A 446 15.70 20.24 -15.79
N ILE A 447 15.11 20.32 -14.61
CA ILE A 447 15.61 21.04 -13.44
C ILE A 447 15.77 20.06 -12.29
N ALA A 448 16.95 20.04 -11.67
CA ALA A 448 17.16 19.33 -10.42
C ALA A 448 16.98 20.28 -9.24
N VAL A 449 16.37 19.82 -8.17
CA VAL A 449 16.11 20.58 -6.94
C VAL A 449 16.74 19.83 -5.78
N VAL A 450 17.53 20.50 -4.96
CA VAL A 450 18.22 19.89 -3.81
C VAL A 450 17.98 20.69 -2.54
N THR A 451 18.08 20.04 -1.39
CA THR A 451 17.81 20.70 -0.08
C THR A 451 19.02 21.40 0.53
N LYS A 452 20.21 21.19 -0.04
CA LYS A 452 21.44 21.87 0.41
C LYS A 452 22.32 22.24 -0.79
N LYS A 453 23.18 23.23 -0.59
CA LYS A 453 24.11 23.68 -1.63
C LYS A 453 25.15 22.57 -1.96
N ILE A 454 25.32 22.31 -3.24
CA ILE A 454 26.30 21.35 -3.78
C ILE A 454 27.15 22.03 -4.87
N ASP A 455 28.24 21.38 -5.26
CA ASP A 455 29.00 21.79 -6.45
C ASP A 455 28.30 21.33 -7.73
N GLU A 456 27.54 22.26 -8.33
CA GLU A 456 26.75 22.01 -9.55
C GLU A 456 27.61 21.52 -10.71
N LYS A 457 28.79 22.13 -10.93
CA LYS A 457 29.67 21.78 -12.04
C LYS A 457 30.21 20.35 -11.91
N LYS A 458 30.65 20.00 -10.68
CA LYS A 458 31.14 18.67 -10.38
C LYS A 458 30.03 17.63 -10.54
N MET A 459 28.84 17.89 -10.02
CA MET A 459 27.68 17.02 -10.12
C MET A 459 27.31 16.76 -11.58
N LEU A 460 27.12 17.80 -12.39
CA LEU A 460 26.76 17.67 -13.80
C LEU A 460 27.84 16.92 -14.61
N LYS A 461 29.13 17.13 -14.30
CA LYS A 461 30.22 16.39 -14.92
C LYS A 461 30.15 14.91 -14.61
N GLN A 462 29.92 14.52 -13.35
CA GLN A 462 29.77 13.12 -12.95
C GLN A 462 28.54 12.47 -13.61
N MET A 463 27.44 13.19 -13.71
CA MET A 463 26.22 12.68 -14.37
C MET A 463 26.41 12.52 -15.89
N ALA A 464 27.23 13.35 -16.54
CA ALA A 464 27.47 13.29 -17.98
C ALA A 464 28.19 12.01 -18.44
N ASP A 465 28.91 11.34 -17.54
CA ASP A 465 29.55 10.04 -17.83
C ASP A 465 28.51 8.89 -17.92
N HIS A 466 27.26 9.11 -17.46
CA HIS A 466 26.23 8.09 -17.34
C HIS A 466 24.90 8.43 -18.06
N LEU A 467 24.72 9.68 -18.47
CA LEU A 467 23.50 10.17 -19.13
C LEU A 467 23.82 10.91 -20.42
N PRO A 468 22.97 10.80 -21.45
CA PRO A 468 23.10 11.63 -22.63
C PRO A 468 22.86 13.11 -22.28
N ASN A 469 23.47 14.01 -23.01
CA ASN A 469 23.40 15.46 -22.74
C ASN A 469 21.97 16.03 -22.67
N ILE A 470 21.02 15.39 -23.35
CA ILE A 470 19.62 15.79 -23.36
C ILE A 470 18.94 15.51 -22.01
N ALA A 471 19.43 14.50 -21.29
CA ALA A 471 18.90 14.09 -19.98
C ALA A 471 19.57 14.81 -18.80
N LEU A 472 20.63 15.60 -19.04
CA LEU A 472 21.30 16.34 -17.97
C LEU A 472 20.44 17.52 -17.51
N PRO A 473 20.29 17.74 -16.18
CA PRO A 473 19.64 18.91 -15.65
C PRO A 473 20.28 20.19 -16.18
N LYS A 474 19.48 21.14 -16.64
CA LYS A 474 19.97 22.44 -17.13
C LYS A 474 20.38 23.36 -16.00
N LYS A 475 19.85 23.13 -14.81
CA LYS A 475 20.20 23.84 -13.59
C LYS A 475 19.90 22.99 -12.35
N ILE A 476 20.69 23.20 -11.29
CA ILE A 476 20.43 22.66 -9.96
C ILE A 476 20.01 23.82 -9.06
N VAL A 477 18.79 23.75 -8.51
CA VAL A 477 18.21 24.77 -7.66
C VAL A 477 18.24 24.30 -6.22
N VAL A 478 18.67 25.16 -5.30
CA VAL A 478 18.69 24.88 -3.86
C VAL A 478 17.43 25.44 -3.22
N VAL A 479 16.71 24.59 -2.45
CA VAL A 479 15.54 24.95 -1.68
C VAL A 479 15.75 24.54 -0.22
N GLU A 480 15.09 25.23 0.69
CA GLU A 480 15.17 24.89 2.12
C GLU A 480 14.53 23.52 2.43
N LYS A 481 13.41 23.21 1.79
CA LYS A 481 12.69 21.96 1.95
C LYS A 481 11.92 21.62 0.66
N LEU A 482 11.91 20.32 0.31
CA LEU A 482 11.06 19.83 -0.78
C LEU A 482 9.60 19.72 -0.30
N PRO A 483 8.63 20.19 -1.09
CA PRO A 483 7.21 19.91 -0.86
C PRO A 483 6.96 18.41 -0.73
N THR A 484 6.17 18.01 0.27
CA THR A 484 5.82 16.61 0.51
C THR A 484 4.32 16.45 0.68
N MET A 485 3.78 15.35 0.18
CA MET A 485 2.41 14.92 0.44
C MET A 485 2.27 14.43 1.88
N GLY A 486 1.05 14.35 2.38
CA GLY A 486 0.78 13.80 3.71
C GLY A 486 1.19 12.34 3.94
N SER A 487 1.48 11.59 2.85
CA SER A 487 2.08 10.25 2.91
C SER A 487 3.60 10.26 3.13
N GLY A 488 4.22 11.46 3.21
CA GLY A 488 5.67 11.62 3.29
C GLY A 488 6.41 11.55 1.95
N LYS A 489 5.70 11.30 0.84
CA LYS A 489 6.27 11.30 -0.52
C LYS A 489 6.45 12.73 -1.04
N ILE A 490 7.45 12.93 -1.91
CA ILE A 490 7.65 14.21 -2.58
C ILE A 490 6.42 14.59 -3.41
N ASP A 491 5.95 15.81 -3.24
CA ASP A 491 4.91 16.41 -4.09
C ASP A 491 5.56 16.99 -5.35
N PHE A 492 5.70 16.17 -6.37
CA PHE A 492 6.32 16.56 -7.64
C PHE A 492 5.59 17.71 -8.32
N ARG A 493 4.28 17.81 -8.17
CA ARG A 493 3.49 18.91 -8.71
C ARG A 493 3.83 20.23 -8.02
N GLY A 494 3.84 20.22 -6.70
CA GLY A 494 4.23 21.39 -5.92
C GLY A 494 5.66 21.85 -6.23
N VAL A 495 6.59 20.89 -6.44
CA VAL A 495 7.96 21.22 -6.87
C VAL A 495 7.97 21.82 -8.28
N THR A 496 7.23 21.25 -9.23
CA THR A 496 7.14 21.78 -10.61
C THR A 496 6.57 23.19 -10.63
N GLU A 497 5.47 23.43 -9.93
CA GLU A 497 4.85 24.77 -9.80
C GLU A 497 5.83 25.78 -9.18
N MET A 498 6.55 25.37 -8.13
CA MET A 498 7.59 26.20 -7.51
C MET A 498 8.70 26.56 -8.51
N MET A 499 9.20 25.60 -9.30
CA MET A 499 10.22 25.86 -10.31
C MET A 499 9.69 26.74 -11.44
N CYS A 500 8.50 26.49 -11.95
CA CYS A 500 7.86 27.37 -12.94
C CYS A 500 7.79 28.83 -12.44
N ASN A 501 7.39 29.04 -11.19
CA ASN A 501 7.33 30.37 -10.59
C ASN A 501 8.70 31.06 -10.43
N ILE A 502 9.74 30.30 -10.12
CA ILE A 502 11.10 30.84 -10.04
C ILE A 502 11.61 31.27 -11.42
N PHE A 503 11.41 30.43 -12.43
CA PHE A 503 11.93 30.69 -13.77
C PHE A 503 11.05 31.63 -14.61
N SER A 504 9.75 31.80 -14.28
CA SER A 504 8.89 32.80 -14.92
C SER A 504 9.16 34.24 -14.44
N LYS A 505 9.72 34.42 -13.24
CA LYS A 505 10.11 35.74 -12.69
C LYS A 505 11.49 36.23 -13.17
N THR A 506 12.18 35.39 -13.94
CA THR A 506 13.56 35.69 -14.42
C THR A 506 13.60 36.08 -15.90
N HIS A 507 12.43 36.31 -16.51
CA HIS A 507 12.27 36.85 -17.88
C HIS A 507 11.57 38.18 -17.90
#